data_8cd85cfbe0c484de828df9739ad5e451
#
_entry.id   8cd85cfbe0c484de828df9739ad5e451
#
_cell.length_a   1.000
_cell.length_b   1.000
_cell.length_c   1.000
_cell.angle_alpha   90.00
_cell.angle_beta   90.00
_cell.angle_gamma   90.00
#
_symmetry.space_group_name_H-M   'P 1'
#
loop_
_entity.id
_entity.type
_entity.pdbx_description
1 polymer ?
#
loop_
_entity_poly.entity_id
_entity_poly.type
_entity_poly.pdbx_seq_one_letter_code
_entity_poly.pdbx_strand_id
1 'polypeptide(L)' 'MSHFAKGDHVRWNWGAHEAEGVVAQKFTARVKRTIKGKTIVRNASEDEPAYLVTQADGGRALKSGSELKRA' A
#
# COMPACT_ATOMS: atom_id res chain seq x y z
N MET A 1 -15.12 3.32 -1.92
CA MET A 1 -13.88 3.64 -1.22
C MET A 1 -13.35 2.39 -0.54
N SER A 2 -12.07 2.16 -0.67
CA SER A 2 -11.45 0.96 -0.14
C SER A 2 -10.73 1.28 1.15
N HIS A 3 -11.22 0.72 2.24
CA HIS A 3 -10.58 0.83 3.54
C HIS A 3 -10.08 -0.55 3.96
N PHE A 4 -8.81 -0.61 4.31
CA PHE A 4 -8.18 -1.84 4.78
C PHE A 4 -7.65 -1.61 6.18
N ALA A 5 -7.39 -2.67 6.89
CA ALA A 5 -6.83 -2.63 8.23
C ALA A 5 -5.49 -3.37 8.24
N LYS A 6 -4.67 -3.08 9.24
CA LYS A 6 -3.42 -3.81 9.45
C LYS A 6 -3.71 -5.31 9.52
N GLY A 7 -2.98 -6.08 8.75
CA GLY A 7 -3.15 -7.52 8.66
C GLY A 7 -4.02 -7.98 7.49
N ASP A 8 -4.72 -7.06 6.83
CA ASP A 8 -5.53 -7.43 5.66
C ASP A 8 -4.65 -7.83 4.50
N HIS A 9 -5.09 -8.85 3.77
CA HIS A 9 -4.43 -9.28 2.54
C HIS A 9 -4.96 -8.43 1.39
N VAL A 10 -4.05 -7.88 0.59
CA VAL A 10 -4.38 -7.00 -0.53
C VAL A 10 -3.56 -7.38 -1.75
N ARG A 11 -3.99 -6.89 -2.91
CA ARG A 11 -3.28 -7.06 -4.17
C ARG A 11 -3.37 -5.77 -4.98
N TRP A 12 -2.43 -5.60 -5.88
CA TRP A 12 -2.41 -4.45 -6.79
C TRP A 12 -1.77 -4.85 -8.11
N ASN A 13 -2.04 -4.08 -9.15
CA ASN A 13 -1.44 -4.31 -10.44
C ASN A 13 -0.04 -3.70 -10.50
N TRP A 14 0.89 -4.42 -11.07
CA TRP A 14 2.24 -3.97 -11.30
C TRP A 14 2.65 -4.33 -12.71
N GLY A 15 2.60 -3.35 -13.64
CA GLY A 15 2.82 -3.61 -15.04
C GLY A 15 1.82 -4.64 -15.57
N ALA A 16 2.32 -5.69 -16.19
CA ALA A 16 1.51 -6.81 -16.69
C ALA A 16 1.23 -7.86 -15.62
N HIS A 17 1.72 -7.66 -14.39
CA HIS A 17 1.62 -8.61 -13.29
C HIS A 17 0.77 -8.06 -12.16
N GLU A 18 0.39 -8.95 -11.27
CA GLU A 18 -0.31 -8.61 -10.05
C GLU A 18 0.57 -8.99 -8.87
N ALA A 19 0.68 -8.09 -7.90
CA ALA A 19 1.43 -8.33 -6.67
C ALA A 19 0.46 -8.46 -5.51
N GLU A 20 0.87 -9.15 -4.46
CA GLU A 20 0.09 -9.35 -3.26
C GLU A 20 0.92 -9.04 -2.02
N GLY A 21 0.25 -8.67 -0.95
CA GLY A 21 0.91 -8.43 0.31
C GLY A 21 -0.07 -8.28 1.45
N VAL A 22 0.46 -7.88 2.60
CA VAL A 22 -0.31 -7.70 3.82
C VAL A 22 -0.12 -6.26 4.28
N VAL A 23 -1.20 -5.60 4.67
CA VAL A 23 -1.14 -4.23 5.18
C VAL A 23 -0.38 -4.22 6.49
N ALA A 24 0.71 -3.45 6.54
CA ALA A 24 1.54 -3.28 7.73
C ALA A 24 1.21 -1.99 8.47
N GLN A 25 0.87 -0.92 7.75
CA GLN A 25 0.53 0.38 8.34
C GLN A 25 -0.51 1.09 7.48
N LYS A 26 -1.34 1.89 8.13
CA LYS A 26 -2.35 2.72 7.48
C LYS A 26 -2.04 4.18 7.78
N PHE A 27 -2.13 5.04 6.77
CA PHE A 27 -1.86 6.47 6.88
C PHE A 27 -3.07 7.25 6.40
N THR A 28 -3.45 8.27 7.15
CA THR A 28 -4.59 9.14 6.80
C THR A 28 -4.13 10.56 6.49
N ALA A 29 -2.82 10.77 6.35
CA ALA A 29 -2.21 12.03 5.96
C ALA A 29 -1.09 11.72 4.97
N ARG A 30 -0.61 12.75 4.28
CA ARG A 30 0.48 12.59 3.31
C ARG A 30 1.63 11.82 3.95
N VAL A 31 2.11 10.82 3.26
CA VAL A 31 3.17 9.91 3.74
C VAL A 31 4.27 9.78 2.70
N LYS A 32 5.49 9.72 3.18
CA LYS A 32 6.69 9.54 2.36
C LYS A 32 7.53 8.43 2.95
N ARG A 33 7.96 7.51 2.11
CA ARG A 33 8.80 6.38 2.52
C ARG A 33 9.87 6.12 1.47
N THR A 34 11.05 5.73 1.94
CA THR A 34 12.12 5.30 1.04
C THR A 34 12.13 3.78 1.01
N ILE A 35 11.93 3.22 -0.17
CA ILE A 35 11.87 1.77 -0.37
C ILE A 35 12.82 1.40 -1.49
N LYS A 36 13.81 0.56 -1.18
CA LYS A 36 14.84 0.11 -2.13
C LYS A 36 15.52 1.31 -2.83
N GLY A 37 15.86 2.32 -2.05
CA GLY A 37 16.55 3.50 -2.55
C GLY A 37 15.69 4.51 -3.28
N LYS A 38 14.40 4.25 -3.42
CA LYS A 38 13.46 5.18 -4.08
C LYS A 38 12.56 5.81 -3.04
N THR A 39 12.38 7.12 -3.16
CA THR A 39 11.44 7.85 -2.32
C THR A 39 10.08 7.82 -2.97
N ILE A 40 9.09 7.31 -2.26
CA ILE A 40 7.72 7.19 -2.72
C ILE A 40 6.85 8.06 -1.83
N VAL A 41 5.99 8.87 -2.46
CA VAL A 41 5.07 9.75 -1.75
C VAL A 41 3.65 9.40 -2.16
N ARG A 42 2.76 9.35 -1.18
CA ARG A 42 1.33 9.24 -1.43
C ARG A 42 0.59 10.27 -0.62
N ASN A 43 -0.31 10.99 -1.27
CA ASN A 43 -1.22 11.86 -0.58
C ASN A 43 -2.34 11.01 0.00
N ALA A 44 -2.63 11.20 1.26
CA ALA A 44 -3.63 10.42 1.95
C ALA A 44 -4.53 11.32 2.79
N SER A 45 -5.73 10.86 3.05
CA SER A 45 -6.70 11.50 3.91
C SER A 45 -7.50 10.42 4.60
N GLU A 46 -8.43 10.80 5.48
CA GLU A 46 -9.30 9.83 6.13
C GLU A 46 -10.22 9.14 5.11
N ASP A 47 -10.61 9.86 4.05
CA ASP A 47 -11.46 9.31 2.99
C ASP A 47 -10.66 8.42 2.02
N GLU A 48 -9.39 8.75 1.82
CA GLU A 48 -8.50 8.05 0.90
C GLU A 48 -7.19 7.71 1.58
N PRO A 49 -7.17 6.71 2.47
CA PRO A 49 -5.93 6.34 3.17
C PRO A 49 -4.88 5.76 2.23
N ALA A 50 -3.62 5.87 2.64
CA ALA A 50 -2.53 5.14 2.01
C ALA A 50 -2.08 4.02 2.94
N TYR A 51 -1.40 3.02 2.37
CA TYR A 51 -1.02 1.83 3.10
C TYR A 51 0.40 1.43 2.78
N LEU A 52 1.15 1.08 3.81
CA LEU A 52 2.42 0.39 3.64
C LEU A 52 2.12 -1.11 3.67
N VAL A 53 2.51 -1.80 2.62
CA VAL A 53 2.20 -3.23 2.43
C VAL A 53 3.51 -4.01 2.40
N THR A 54 3.55 -5.15 3.09
CA THR A 54 4.69 -6.06 3.05
C THR A 54 4.37 -7.24 2.16
N GLN A 55 5.38 -7.66 1.39
CA GLN A 55 5.26 -8.83 0.51
C GLN A 55 5.95 -10.03 1.14
N ALA A 56 5.56 -11.23 0.71
CA ALA A 56 6.10 -12.46 1.26
C ALA A 56 7.62 -12.61 1.09
N ASP A 57 8.18 -11.98 0.06
CA ASP A 57 9.61 -12.00 -0.20
C ASP A 57 10.40 -10.98 0.64
N GLY A 58 9.74 -10.28 1.56
CA GLY A 58 10.35 -9.23 2.37
C GLY A 58 10.30 -7.85 1.74
N GLY A 59 9.76 -7.71 0.53
CA GLY A 59 9.59 -6.43 -0.12
C GLY A 59 8.49 -5.60 0.53
N ARG A 60 8.50 -4.30 0.25
CA ARG A 60 7.49 -3.38 0.74
C ARG A 60 7.01 -2.49 -0.40
N ALA A 61 5.77 -2.03 -0.29
CA ALA A 61 5.20 -1.10 -1.25
C ALA A 61 4.34 -0.09 -0.51
N LEU A 62 4.34 1.15 -0.99
CA LEU A 62 3.47 2.20 -0.47
C LEU A 62 2.43 2.48 -1.52
N LYS A 63 1.15 2.27 -1.19
CA LYS A 63 0.05 2.38 -2.12
C LYS A 63 -1.10 3.16 -1.53
N SER A 64 -1.80 3.92 -2.38
CA SER A 64 -3.09 4.50 -2.01
C SER A 64 -4.15 3.40 -1.97
N GLY A 65 -5.18 3.58 -1.15
CA GLY A 65 -6.26 2.58 -1.08
C GLY A 65 -6.90 2.31 -2.43
N SER A 66 -6.98 3.33 -3.29
CA SER A 66 -7.55 3.18 -4.64
C SER A 66 -6.71 2.28 -5.54
N GLU A 67 -5.44 2.06 -5.21
CA GLU A 67 -4.56 1.17 -5.98
C GLU A 67 -4.66 -0.28 -5.53
N LEU A 68 -5.33 -0.54 -4.42
CA LEU A 68 -5.39 -1.86 -3.79
C LEU A 68 -6.76 -2.50 -3.96
N LYS A 69 -6.74 -3.84 -3.99
CA LYS A 69 -7.93 -4.66 -3.96
C LYS A 69 -7.77 -5.69 -2.84
N ARG A 70 -8.88 -6.13 -2.29
CA ARG A 70 -8.84 -7.22 -1.32
C ARG A 70 -8.46 -8.52 -2.01
N ALA A 71 -7.47 -9.18 -1.46
CA ALA A 71 -7.03 -10.46 -2.00
C ALA A 71 -7.91 -11.62 -1.53
#